data_63398ac1dce0c88177c114f1009b9df4
#
_entry.id   63398ac1dce0c88177c114f1009b9df4
#
_cell.length_a   1.000
_cell.length_b   1.000
_cell.length_c   1.000
_cell.angle_alpha   90.00
_cell.angle_beta   90.00
_cell.angle_gamma   90.00
#
_symmetry.space_group_name_H-M   'P 1'
#
loop_
_entity.id
_entity.type
_entity.pdbx_description
1 polymer ?
#
loop_
_entity_poly.entity_id
_entity_poly.type
_entity_poly.pdbx_seq_one_letter_code
_entity_poly.pdbx_strand_id
1 'polypeptide(L)'
;MKLKINFVDFWPSFDSRCNFFIDILSKKYDIEVSDDPDYLIYSIFGYENLQYDSCVKIFYVGENITPDFNLCDYAIGFDLMEFGDRYMRLPYYVLYDIEKLATPEIIDPETVLNRKFCSFVVSN
;
A
#
# COMPACT_ATOMS: atom_id res chain seq x y z
N MET A 1 5.04 21.99 -6.76
CA MET A 1 5.94 21.18 -7.59
C MET A 1 5.10 20.12 -8.26
N LYS A 2 5.22 19.98 -9.58
CA LYS A 2 4.50 18.97 -10.36
C LYS A 2 5.29 17.67 -10.30
N LEU A 3 4.60 16.54 -10.06
CA LEU A 3 5.17 15.20 -10.06
C LEU A 3 4.46 14.35 -11.10
N LYS A 4 5.22 13.76 -12.00
CA LYS A 4 4.72 12.75 -12.93
C LYS A 4 4.85 11.39 -12.29
N ILE A 5 3.74 10.68 -12.13
CA ILE A 5 3.70 9.34 -11.56
C ILE A 5 2.93 8.40 -12.48
N ASN A 6 3.20 7.10 -12.37
CA ASN A 6 2.36 6.06 -12.95
C ASN A 6 2.17 4.90 -11.99
N PHE A 7 1.15 4.09 -12.26
CA PHE A 7 0.79 2.90 -11.49
C PHE A 7 0.64 1.73 -12.44
N VAL A 8 1.40 0.65 -12.22
CA VAL A 8 1.31 -0.58 -13.01
C VAL A 8 1.30 -1.80 -12.11
N ASP A 9 0.88 -2.92 -12.66
CA ASP A 9 0.91 -4.22 -11.98
C ASP A 9 0.09 -4.28 -10.69
N PHE A 10 -0.96 -3.46 -10.59
CA PHE A 10 -1.94 -3.53 -9.52
C PHE A 10 -3.07 -4.53 -9.86
N TRP A 11 -3.96 -4.79 -8.92
CA TRP A 11 -5.12 -5.65 -9.13
C TRP A 11 -6.12 -5.02 -10.12
N PRO A 12 -6.97 -5.82 -10.80
CA PRO A 12 -7.80 -5.34 -11.93
C PRO A 12 -8.76 -4.20 -11.63
N SER A 13 -9.18 -4.03 -10.38
CA SER A 13 -10.09 -2.93 -9.97
C SER A 13 -9.38 -1.69 -9.44
N PHE A 14 -8.05 -1.64 -9.52
CA PHE A 14 -7.29 -0.47 -9.08
C PHE A 14 -7.45 0.68 -10.08
N ASP A 15 -7.83 1.86 -9.58
CA ASP A 15 -7.92 3.08 -10.38
C ASP A 15 -6.65 3.93 -10.18
N SER A 16 -5.86 4.08 -11.24
CA SER A 16 -4.62 4.88 -11.23
C SER A 16 -4.84 6.37 -10.95
N ARG A 17 -6.06 6.88 -11.09
CA ARG A 17 -6.41 8.28 -10.87
C ARG A 17 -7.17 8.54 -9.57
N CYS A 18 -7.69 7.48 -8.95
CA CYS A 18 -8.45 7.58 -7.71
C CYS A 18 -7.99 6.49 -6.74
N ASN A 19 -6.98 6.81 -5.93
CA ASN A 19 -6.41 5.88 -4.96
C ASN A 19 -5.74 6.63 -3.82
N PHE A 20 -5.41 5.93 -2.74
CA PHE A 20 -4.85 6.54 -1.54
C PHE A 20 -3.48 7.22 -1.77
N PHE A 21 -2.68 6.78 -2.73
CA PHE A 21 -1.42 7.46 -3.06
C PHE A 21 -1.70 8.85 -3.63
N ILE A 22 -2.65 8.95 -4.57
CA ILE A 22 -3.09 10.24 -5.13
C ILE A 22 -3.63 11.13 -4.01
N ASP A 23 -4.49 10.59 -3.13
CA ASP A 23 -5.10 11.36 -2.03
C ASP A 23 -4.07 11.93 -1.05
N ILE A 24 -3.02 11.17 -0.76
CA ILE A 24 -1.95 11.60 0.14
C ILE A 24 -1.01 12.60 -0.57
N LEU A 25 -0.56 12.27 -1.76
CA LEU A 25 0.45 13.07 -2.47
C LEU A 25 -0.11 14.41 -2.95
N SER A 26 -1.37 14.46 -3.37
CA SER A 26 -2.03 15.68 -3.84
C SER A 26 -2.21 16.75 -2.75
N LYS A 27 -2.09 16.38 -1.46
CA LYS A 27 -2.06 17.36 -0.36
C LYS A 27 -0.84 18.29 -0.41
N LYS A 28 0.23 17.89 -1.09
CA LYS A 28 1.49 18.63 -1.15
C LYS A 28 1.98 18.91 -2.57
N TYR A 29 1.62 18.06 -3.54
CA TYR A 29 2.13 18.09 -4.88
C TYR A 29 0.99 18.19 -5.91
N ASP A 30 1.29 18.78 -7.06
CA ASP A 30 0.46 18.73 -8.25
C ASP A 30 0.78 17.43 -9.00
N ILE A 31 -0.13 16.46 -8.98
CA ILE A 31 0.10 15.10 -9.50
C ILE A 31 -0.39 14.99 -10.93
N GLU A 32 0.46 14.49 -11.81
CA GLU A 32 0.14 14.09 -13.17
C GLU A 32 0.37 12.58 -13.32
N VAL A 33 -0.68 11.83 -13.68
CA VAL A 33 -0.54 10.42 -14.09
C VAL A 33 -0.12 10.40 -15.55
N SER A 34 1.06 9.82 -15.84
CA SER A 34 1.74 9.90 -17.14
C SER A 34 2.40 8.58 -17.51
N ASP A 35 2.39 8.23 -18.78
CA ASP A 35 3.11 7.06 -19.31
C ASP A 35 4.63 7.26 -19.37
N ASP A 36 5.10 8.51 -19.19
CA ASP A 36 6.52 8.87 -19.01
C ASP A 36 6.70 9.46 -17.60
N PRO A 37 6.70 8.61 -16.54
CA PRO A 37 6.70 9.06 -15.18
C PRO A 37 8.12 9.34 -14.65
N ASP A 38 8.23 10.26 -13.67
CA ASP A 38 9.42 10.42 -12.83
C ASP A 38 9.46 9.33 -11.74
N TYR A 39 8.27 8.89 -11.29
CA TYR A 39 8.09 7.86 -10.25
C TYR A 39 7.06 6.83 -10.71
N LEU A 40 7.48 5.58 -10.70
CA LEU A 40 6.61 4.44 -10.98
C LEU A 40 6.26 3.73 -9.67
N ILE A 41 4.97 3.63 -9.34
CA ILE A 41 4.51 2.79 -8.23
C ILE A 41 3.94 1.51 -8.84
N TYR A 42 4.47 0.35 -8.45
CA TYR A 42 4.04 -0.92 -9.01
C TYR A 42 3.82 -1.99 -7.94
N SER A 43 3.04 -2.99 -8.26
CA SER A 43 2.69 -4.08 -7.36
C SER A 43 3.05 -5.44 -7.96
N ILE A 44 2.31 -6.50 -7.59
CA ILE A 44 2.68 -7.91 -7.86
C ILE A 44 1.84 -8.57 -8.95
N PHE A 45 0.86 -7.88 -9.53
CA PHE A 45 -0.14 -8.51 -10.40
C PHE A 45 0.23 -8.44 -11.89
N GLY A 46 1.49 -8.15 -12.23
CA GLY A 46 1.96 -8.08 -13.61
C GLY A 46 3.48 -7.93 -13.72
N TYR A 47 3.91 -7.54 -14.91
CA TYR A 47 5.34 -7.36 -15.27
C TYR A 47 5.57 -6.09 -16.11
N GLU A 48 4.61 -5.17 -16.15
CA GLU A 48 4.75 -3.93 -16.90
C GLU A 48 5.85 -3.03 -16.33
N ASN A 49 6.11 -3.13 -15.02
CA ASN A 49 7.22 -2.43 -14.36
C ASN A 49 8.58 -2.67 -15.01
N LEU A 50 8.77 -3.80 -15.70
CA LEU A 50 10.02 -4.12 -16.39
C LEU A 50 10.24 -3.30 -17.67
N GLN A 51 9.23 -2.61 -18.17
CA GLN A 51 9.32 -1.74 -19.35
C GLN A 51 9.80 -0.32 -19.02
N TYR A 52 9.89 0.02 -17.73
CA TYR A 52 10.26 1.34 -17.25
C TYR A 52 11.68 1.32 -16.70
N ASP A 53 12.63 1.95 -17.41
CA ASP A 53 14.07 1.95 -17.02
C ASP A 53 14.58 3.33 -16.58
N SER A 54 13.83 4.41 -16.84
CA SER A 54 14.28 5.79 -16.65
C SER A 54 13.59 6.56 -15.52
N CYS A 55 12.87 5.87 -14.64
CA CYS A 55 12.16 6.46 -13.52
C CYS A 55 12.52 5.80 -12.19
N VAL A 56 12.22 6.46 -11.08
CA VAL A 56 12.34 5.87 -9.74
C VAL A 56 11.23 4.85 -9.53
N LYS A 57 11.59 3.60 -9.23
CA LYS A 57 10.66 2.49 -9.03
C LYS A 57 10.35 2.29 -7.55
N ILE A 58 9.08 2.36 -7.20
CA ILE A 58 8.59 2.16 -5.83
C ILE A 58 7.68 0.92 -5.84
N PHE A 59 8.13 -0.15 -5.21
CA PHE A 59 7.33 -1.36 -5.04
C PHE A 59 6.33 -1.20 -3.90
N TYR A 60 5.07 -1.52 -4.15
CA TYR A 60 4.02 -1.56 -3.13
C TYR A 60 3.42 -2.96 -3.02
N VAL A 61 3.40 -3.48 -1.80
CA VAL A 61 2.84 -4.81 -1.55
C VAL A 61 1.99 -4.84 -0.28
N GLY A 62 0.78 -5.37 -0.42
CA GLY A 62 -0.12 -5.71 0.68
C GLY A 62 -0.19 -7.23 0.95
N GLU A 63 0.53 -8.03 0.16
CA GLU A 63 0.59 -9.48 0.25
C GLU A 63 1.88 -9.94 0.97
N ASN A 64 1.95 -11.21 1.35
CA ASN A 64 3.11 -11.79 2.04
C ASN A 64 4.27 -12.06 1.06
N ILE A 65 4.81 -10.99 0.48
CA ILE A 65 5.92 -11.00 -0.48
C ILE A 65 6.94 -9.97 -0.04
N THR A 66 8.19 -10.41 0.09
CA THR A 66 9.32 -9.55 0.41
C THR A 66 9.80 -8.80 -0.83
N PRO A 67 10.06 -7.49 -0.75
CA PRO A 67 10.59 -6.71 -1.87
C PRO A 67 11.94 -7.23 -2.38
N ASP A 68 12.10 -7.26 -3.72
CA ASP A 68 13.41 -7.46 -4.35
C ASP A 68 14.01 -6.09 -4.74
N PHE A 69 14.99 -5.63 -3.97
CA PHE A 69 15.67 -4.36 -4.18
C PHE A 69 16.63 -4.33 -5.38
N ASN A 70 16.74 -5.41 -6.14
CA ASN A 70 17.34 -5.38 -7.47
C ASN A 70 16.36 -4.87 -8.53
N LEU A 71 15.05 -4.92 -8.26
CA LEU A 71 13.98 -4.52 -9.18
C LEU A 71 13.34 -3.18 -8.82
N CYS A 72 13.55 -2.67 -7.60
CA CYS A 72 12.99 -1.41 -7.14
C CYS A 72 14.01 -0.56 -6.39
N ASP A 73 13.84 0.76 -6.45
CA ASP A 73 14.65 1.71 -5.68
C ASP A 73 14.15 1.82 -4.24
N TYR A 74 12.82 1.82 -4.07
CA TYR A 74 12.16 1.89 -2.78
C TYR A 74 11.03 0.87 -2.70
N ALA A 75 10.66 0.50 -1.48
CA ALA A 75 9.53 -0.38 -1.26
C ALA A 75 8.66 0.05 -0.08
N ILE A 76 7.35 -0.19 -0.22
CA ILE A 76 6.33 0.02 0.79
C ILE A 76 5.64 -1.33 1.03
N GLY A 77 5.72 -1.84 2.25
CA GLY A 77 5.12 -3.12 2.62
C GLY A 77 4.77 -3.18 4.10
N PHE A 78 4.38 -4.35 4.60
CA PHE A 78 4.01 -4.50 6.00
C PHE A 78 5.00 -5.34 6.83
N ASP A 79 5.99 -5.95 6.18
CA ASP A 79 7.01 -6.75 6.85
C ASP A 79 7.79 -5.96 7.91
N LEU A 80 8.25 -6.67 8.94
CA LEU A 80 9.21 -6.14 9.91
C LEU A 80 10.61 -6.27 9.32
N MET A 81 10.97 -5.32 8.45
CA MET A 81 12.25 -5.28 7.78
C MET A 81 12.87 -3.90 7.95
N GLU A 82 14.18 -3.85 8.12
CA GLU A 82 14.97 -2.64 8.08
C GLU A 82 15.89 -2.68 6.85
N PHE A 83 15.74 -1.70 5.96
CA PHE A 83 16.57 -1.53 4.78
C PHE A 83 16.91 -0.07 4.52
N GLY A 84 17.40 0.60 5.56
CA GLY A 84 17.74 2.02 5.54
C GLY A 84 16.55 2.89 5.17
N ASP A 85 16.77 3.86 4.30
CA ASP A 85 15.75 4.78 3.77
C ASP A 85 14.98 4.23 2.56
N ARG A 86 15.32 3.01 2.11
CA ARG A 86 14.70 2.39 0.92
C ARG A 86 13.43 1.59 1.23
N TYR A 87 13.12 1.32 2.50
CA TYR A 87 11.93 0.59 2.90
C TYR A 87 11.07 1.37 3.88
N MET A 88 9.79 1.47 3.59
CA MET A 88 8.78 2.04 4.49
C MET A 88 7.78 0.96 4.89
N ARG A 89 7.67 0.70 6.20
CA ARG A 89 6.63 -0.17 6.71
C ARG A 89 5.30 0.56 6.76
N LEU A 90 4.31 0.07 6.01
CA LEU A 90 2.95 0.58 5.98
C LEU A 90 1.96 -0.57 6.19
N PRO A 91 1.64 -0.94 7.43
CA PRO A 91 0.63 -1.96 7.70
C PRO A 91 -0.73 -1.55 7.16
N TYR A 92 -1.47 -2.50 6.62
CA TYR A 92 -2.72 -2.25 5.91
C TYR A 92 -3.77 -1.49 6.73
N TYR A 93 -3.81 -1.69 8.05
CA TYR A 93 -4.74 -0.98 8.94
C TYR A 93 -4.53 0.55 8.99
N VAL A 94 -3.33 1.04 8.64
CA VAL A 94 -3.03 2.49 8.59
C VAL A 94 -3.80 3.20 7.46
N LEU A 95 -4.23 2.44 6.45
CA LEU A 95 -5.03 2.96 5.34
C LEU A 95 -6.51 3.12 5.68
N TYR A 96 -6.94 2.59 6.84
CA TYR A 96 -8.30 2.73 7.35
C TYR A 96 -8.41 3.86 8.38
N ASP A 97 -9.64 4.17 8.73
CA ASP A 97 -9.96 5.16 9.77
C ASP A 97 -9.47 4.67 11.14
N ILE A 98 -8.28 5.13 11.53
CA ILE A 98 -7.63 4.75 12.80
C ILE A 98 -8.49 5.16 13.99
N GLU A 99 -9.26 6.25 13.90
CA GLU A 99 -10.13 6.70 14.98
C GLU A 99 -11.21 5.66 15.29
N LYS A 100 -11.79 5.04 14.27
CA LYS A 100 -12.74 3.93 14.45
C LYS A 100 -12.10 2.69 15.04
N LEU A 101 -10.84 2.38 14.67
CA LEU A 101 -10.11 1.24 15.19
C LEU A 101 -9.62 1.47 16.63
N ALA A 102 -9.34 2.72 17.00
CA ALA A 102 -8.82 3.09 18.30
C ALA A 102 -9.92 3.43 19.34
N THR A 103 -11.18 3.59 18.92
CA THR A 103 -12.29 3.86 19.86
C THR A 103 -12.64 2.56 20.58
N PRO A 104 -12.38 2.45 21.89
CA PRO A 104 -12.73 1.24 22.64
C PRO A 104 -14.27 1.13 22.72
N GLU A 105 -14.83 0.07 22.16
CA GLU A 105 -16.19 -0.30 22.50
C GLU A 105 -16.24 -0.74 23.97
N ILE A 106 -17.09 -0.12 24.75
CA ILE A 106 -17.40 -0.61 26.10
C ILE A 106 -18.22 -1.88 25.94
N ILE A 107 -17.56 -3.03 26.02
CA ILE A 107 -18.22 -4.31 25.86
C ILE A 107 -18.59 -4.80 27.28
N ASP A 108 -19.90 -5.09 27.45
CA ASP A 108 -20.41 -5.70 28.66
C ASP A 108 -19.71 -7.04 28.95
N PRO A 109 -19.23 -7.27 30.20
CA PRO A 109 -18.53 -8.51 30.55
C PRO A 109 -19.32 -9.80 30.29
N GLU A 110 -20.64 -9.80 30.45
CA GLU A 110 -21.46 -10.96 30.15
C GLU A 110 -21.46 -11.29 28.67
N THR A 111 -21.48 -10.28 27.81
CA THR A 111 -21.36 -10.46 26.35
C THR A 111 -20.02 -11.10 25.98
N VAL A 112 -18.93 -10.73 26.66
CA VAL A 112 -17.61 -11.32 26.40
C VAL A 112 -17.57 -12.78 26.82
N LEU A 113 -18.11 -13.11 28.01
CA LEU A 113 -18.11 -14.47 28.55
C LEU A 113 -19.00 -15.43 27.74
N ASN A 114 -20.03 -14.91 27.09
CA ASN A 114 -20.93 -15.69 26.25
C ASN A 114 -20.48 -15.82 24.79
N ARG A 115 -19.34 -15.23 24.41
CA ARG A 115 -18.79 -15.38 23.05
C ARG A 115 -18.28 -16.80 22.82
N LYS A 116 -18.34 -17.23 21.55
CA LYS A 116 -17.67 -18.47 21.14
C LYS A 116 -16.17 -18.36 21.42
N PHE A 117 -15.56 -19.45 21.79
CA PHE A 117 -14.14 -19.53 22.15
C PHE A 117 -13.21 -19.03 21.04
N CYS A 118 -13.58 -19.25 19.79
CA CYS A 118 -12.78 -18.86 18.64
C CYS A 118 -13.68 -18.45 17.47
N SER A 119 -13.24 -17.42 16.72
CA SER A 119 -13.77 -17.12 15.39
C SER A 119 -12.62 -17.15 14.39
N PHE A 120 -12.88 -17.68 13.20
CA PHE A 120 -11.92 -17.73 12.10
C PHE A 120 -12.57 -17.12 10.87
N VAL A 121 -11.93 -16.10 10.31
CA VAL A 121 -12.40 -15.41 9.09
C VAL A 121 -11.30 -15.54 8.05
N VAL A 122 -11.62 -16.14 6.92
CA VAL A 122 -10.74 -16.21 5.75
C VAL A 122 -11.46 -15.67 4.53
N SER A 123 -10.74 -14.97 3.71
CA SER A 123 -11.13 -14.67 2.33
C SER A 123 -10.25 -15.47 1.39
N ASN A 124 -10.86 -16.14 0.42
CA ASN A 124 -10.14 -16.79 -0.68
C ASN A 124 -9.96 -15.78 -1.81
#